data_17417a767a4b7c89d899729840f74ce9
#
_entry.id   17417a767a4b7c89d899729840f74ce9
#
_cell.length_a   1.000
_cell.length_b   1.000
_cell.length_c   1.000
_cell.angle_alpha   90.00
_cell.angle_beta   90.00
_cell.angle_gamma   90.00
#
_symmetry.space_group_name_H-M   'P 1'
#
loop_
_entity.id
_entity.type
_entity.pdbx_description
1 polymer ?
#
loop_
_entity_poly.entity_id
_entity_poly.type
_entity_poly.pdbx_seq_one_letter_code
_entity_poly.pdbx_strand_id
1 'polypeptide(L)'
;DISDCKLSTGDVSELMYVVTYRNPGLFYVTGACSYYISGNYATVIVPKYSYSTSEIEEKQQTLDSVIDKYLALVDNSMSDFQKAVILHDELVLRTEYAYDPSMYNLLTEGKGQCIAYAFAYARLLSLVGIDSEIISSAKMNHAWLKVKIDGEYYNVDPTWDDPIADKLGHVQHTYFLYSDEAFQSGTNFSAHTDYESYYPATSKKYDNYDMLHRLNTRLCYSDGTFFAIDNKYKSEYEKCMIKYDETNDSATVVNKFNARWSAGGTSYWVGGYMSLDECDKILYCNTDNKIYYYDIKTGELNEYTTDAELNGKCYGLLIKDNQVYAVIADNPNTTASLVLAGDCIKRKPDVILGDVNGDGVLTIADATLIQKYLANIVSLDSKQLAAADVKQDGTIDVIDVTKIQMSLV
;
A
#
# COMPACT_ATOMS: atom_id res chain seq x y z
N ASP A 1 34.68 -6.51 17.61
CA ASP A 1 35.58 -5.81 18.52
C ASP A 1 35.21 -4.31 18.56
N ILE A 2 35.04 -3.76 19.75
CA ILE A 2 34.66 -2.34 19.98
C ILE A 2 35.61 -1.68 21.01
N SER A 3 36.80 -2.25 21.20
CA SER A 3 37.77 -1.81 22.22
C SER A 3 38.10 -0.33 22.11
N ASP A 4 38.14 0.20 20.88
CA ASP A 4 38.47 1.61 20.60
C ASP A 4 37.31 2.56 20.90
N CYS A 5 36.07 2.07 21.02
CA CYS A 5 34.90 2.91 21.27
C CYS A 5 34.76 3.36 22.73
N LYS A 6 35.43 2.71 23.67
CA LYS A 6 35.38 3.01 25.13
C LYS A 6 33.93 3.07 25.68
N LEU A 7 33.07 2.16 25.26
CA LEU A 7 31.68 2.10 25.72
C LEU A 7 31.60 1.51 27.12
N SER A 8 30.87 2.17 28.02
CA SER A 8 30.48 1.57 29.31
C SER A 8 29.46 0.46 29.14
N THR A 9 29.15 -0.29 30.16
CA THR A 9 28.12 -1.34 30.12
C THR A 9 26.72 -0.76 29.89
N GLY A 10 26.45 0.47 30.32
CA GLY A 10 25.22 1.20 30.03
C GLY A 10 25.11 1.56 28.57
N ASP A 11 26.18 2.08 27.97
CA ASP A 11 26.24 2.45 26.55
C ASP A 11 26.01 1.26 25.62
N VAL A 12 26.41 0.03 26.03
CA VAL A 12 26.17 -1.19 25.22
C VAL A 12 24.67 -1.47 25.07
N SER A 13 23.89 -1.29 26.13
CA SER A 13 22.43 -1.50 26.06
C SER A 13 21.75 -0.46 25.16
N GLU A 14 22.17 0.81 25.29
CA GLU A 14 21.71 1.89 24.42
C GLU A 14 22.10 1.66 22.96
N LEU A 15 23.36 1.24 22.71
CA LEU A 15 23.83 0.91 21.37
C LEU A 15 22.99 -0.22 20.74
N MET A 16 22.71 -1.29 21.48
CA MET A 16 21.88 -2.39 20.96
C MET A 16 20.45 -1.93 20.63
N TYR A 17 19.88 -1.07 21.46
CA TYR A 17 18.60 -0.45 21.18
C TYR A 17 18.65 0.38 19.89
N VAL A 18 19.61 1.29 19.78
CA VAL A 18 19.78 2.14 18.58
C VAL A 18 20.01 1.29 17.33
N VAL A 19 20.86 0.26 17.41
CA VAL A 19 21.13 -0.64 16.27
C VAL A 19 19.87 -1.35 15.79
N THR A 20 19.09 -1.91 16.69
CA THR A 20 17.85 -2.63 16.31
C THR A 20 16.77 -1.69 15.80
N TYR A 21 16.54 -0.55 16.46
CA TYR A 21 15.50 0.41 16.07
C TYR A 21 15.82 1.17 14.78
N ARG A 22 17.10 1.39 14.47
CA ARG A 22 17.51 2.03 13.21
C ARG A 22 17.72 1.07 12.04
N ASN A 23 17.70 -0.22 12.31
CA ASN A 23 17.89 -1.24 11.29
C ASN A 23 16.76 -2.29 11.33
N PRO A 24 15.54 -1.93 10.93
CA PRO A 24 14.38 -2.82 11.01
C PRO A 24 14.54 -4.11 10.19
N GLY A 25 15.48 -4.15 9.25
CA GLY A 25 15.86 -5.38 8.54
C GLY A 25 16.56 -6.44 9.41
N LEU A 26 17.03 -6.09 10.61
CA LEU A 26 17.65 -7.02 11.55
C LEU A 26 16.61 -7.75 12.42
N PHE A 27 15.52 -8.22 11.83
CA PHE A 27 14.38 -8.85 12.52
C PHE A 27 14.77 -10.07 13.36
N TYR A 28 15.92 -10.67 13.08
CA TYR A 28 16.46 -11.82 13.76
C TYR A 28 17.37 -11.49 14.96
N VAL A 29 17.67 -10.20 15.22
CA VAL A 29 18.46 -9.74 16.38
C VAL A 29 17.51 -9.41 17.52
N THR A 30 17.73 -10.02 18.69
CA THR A 30 16.81 -9.88 19.83
C THR A 30 16.93 -8.58 20.61
N GLY A 31 17.85 -7.68 20.25
CA GLY A 31 18.21 -6.52 21.08
C GLY A 31 19.04 -6.86 22.32
N ALA A 32 19.10 -8.13 22.73
CA ALA A 32 19.97 -8.61 23.80
C ALA A 32 21.37 -8.98 23.25
N CYS A 33 22.38 -8.84 24.09
CA CYS A 33 23.74 -9.23 23.75
C CYS A 33 24.48 -9.80 24.97
N SER A 34 25.58 -10.47 24.72
CA SER A 34 26.66 -10.69 25.69
C SER A 34 27.82 -9.77 25.35
N TYR A 35 28.60 -9.38 26.32
CA TYR A 35 29.77 -8.55 26.07
C TYR A 35 30.93 -8.91 27.00
N TYR A 36 32.15 -8.65 26.54
CA TYR A 36 33.37 -8.81 27.32
C TYR A 36 33.83 -7.44 27.82
N ILE A 37 34.40 -7.38 29.04
CA ILE A 37 34.84 -6.14 29.68
C ILE A 37 36.36 -6.22 29.90
N SER A 38 37.05 -5.10 29.63
CA SER A 38 38.42 -4.85 30.06
C SER A 38 38.48 -3.51 30.80
N GLY A 39 38.80 -3.54 32.08
CA GLY A 39 38.66 -2.37 32.95
C GLY A 39 37.18 -1.95 33.07
N ASN A 40 36.88 -0.69 32.70
CA ASN A 40 35.56 -0.12 32.79
C ASN A 40 34.80 -0.12 31.44
N TYR A 41 35.37 -0.72 30.39
CA TYR A 41 34.84 -0.62 29.05
C TYR A 41 34.55 -1.97 28.43
N ALA A 42 33.48 -2.04 27.63
CA ALA A 42 33.19 -3.18 26.78
C ALA A 42 34.19 -3.25 25.62
N THR A 43 34.68 -4.45 25.34
CA THR A 43 35.67 -4.69 24.27
C THR A 43 35.13 -5.50 23.13
N VAL A 44 34.16 -6.38 23.39
CA VAL A 44 33.46 -7.18 22.37
C VAL A 44 31.99 -7.22 22.71
N ILE A 45 31.13 -7.06 21.71
CA ILE A 45 29.70 -7.32 21.80
C ILE A 45 29.37 -8.55 20.94
N VAL A 46 28.59 -9.45 21.51
CA VAL A 46 28.08 -10.65 20.83
C VAL A 46 26.56 -10.57 20.84
N PRO A 47 25.90 -10.13 19.75
CA PRO A 47 24.44 -10.08 19.65
C PRO A 47 23.83 -11.48 19.84
N LYS A 48 22.60 -11.51 20.38
CA LYS A 48 21.80 -12.73 20.43
C LYS A 48 20.81 -12.75 19.29
N TYR A 49 20.67 -13.90 18.70
CA TYR A 49 19.80 -14.12 17.55
C TYR A 49 18.59 -14.97 17.94
N SER A 50 17.44 -14.69 17.33
CA SER A 50 16.18 -15.44 17.52
C SER A 50 16.18 -16.77 16.78
N TYR A 51 17.04 -16.91 15.75
CA TYR A 51 17.04 -18.04 14.82
C TYR A 51 18.47 -18.52 14.53
N SER A 52 18.60 -19.74 14.07
CA SER A 52 19.85 -20.27 13.50
C SER A 52 20.16 -19.62 12.13
N THR A 53 21.39 -19.73 11.65
CA THR A 53 21.80 -19.14 10.35
C THR A 53 20.93 -19.64 9.20
N SER A 54 20.64 -20.95 9.14
CA SER A 54 19.79 -21.51 8.08
C SER A 54 18.34 -21.03 8.15
N GLU A 55 17.79 -20.88 9.35
CA GLU A 55 16.44 -20.31 9.53
C GLU A 55 16.40 -18.83 9.15
N ILE A 56 17.45 -18.07 9.43
CA ILE A 56 17.56 -16.65 9.03
C ILE A 56 17.53 -16.56 7.50
N GLU A 57 18.29 -17.38 6.78
CA GLU A 57 18.34 -17.36 5.33
C GLU A 57 16.97 -17.68 4.70
N GLU A 58 16.28 -18.71 5.20
CA GLU A 58 14.94 -19.09 4.72
C GLU A 58 13.91 -17.97 4.99
N LYS A 59 13.91 -17.43 6.23
CA LYS A 59 13.01 -16.35 6.62
C LYS A 59 13.28 -15.05 5.84
N GLN A 60 14.54 -14.74 5.56
CA GLN A 60 14.90 -13.58 4.75
C GLN A 60 14.36 -13.71 3.33
N GLN A 61 14.49 -14.86 2.68
CA GLN A 61 13.93 -15.10 1.35
C GLN A 61 12.40 -14.94 1.33
N THR A 62 11.72 -15.46 2.34
CA THR A 62 10.27 -15.31 2.51
C THR A 62 9.89 -13.83 2.68
N LEU A 63 10.60 -13.13 3.56
CA LEU A 63 10.37 -11.71 3.83
C LEU A 63 10.62 -10.86 2.58
N ASP A 64 11.70 -11.10 1.86
CA ASP A 64 12.05 -10.37 0.64
C ASP A 64 10.95 -10.55 -0.43
N SER A 65 10.44 -11.78 -0.61
CA SER A 65 9.34 -12.05 -1.54
C SER A 65 8.04 -11.33 -1.18
N VAL A 66 7.78 -11.09 0.11
CA VAL A 66 6.63 -10.30 0.56
C VAL A 66 6.90 -8.81 0.34
N ILE A 67 8.07 -8.33 0.74
CA ILE A 67 8.47 -6.92 0.57
C ILE A 67 8.44 -6.50 -0.90
N ASP A 68 8.89 -7.36 -1.81
CA ASP A 68 8.86 -7.09 -3.25
C ASP A 68 7.45 -6.76 -3.77
N LYS A 69 6.39 -7.33 -3.17
CA LYS A 69 5.01 -7.00 -3.53
C LYS A 69 4.63 -5.57 -3.13
N TYR A 70 5.10 -5.10 -1.98
CA TYR A 70 4.93 -3.70 -1.55
C TYR A 70 5.72 -2.75 -2.44
N LEU A 71 6.97 -3.08 -2.75
CA LEU A 71 7.85 -2.23 -3.57
C LEU A 71 7.37 -2.14 -5.03
N ALA A 72 6.67 -3.15 -5.54
CA ALA A 72 6.06 -3.11 -6.85
C ALA A 72 4.94 -2.07 -7.02
N LEU A 73 4.42 -1.52 -5.91
CA LEU A 73 3.38 -0.49 -5.92
C LEU A 73 3.93 0.93 -6.11
N VAL A 74 5.23 1.12 -5.94
CA VAL A 74 5.88 2.42 -5.97
C VAL A 74 7.07 2.44 -6.93
N ASP A 75 7.38 3.61 -7.48
CA ASP A 75 8.52 3.79 -8.37
C ASP A 75 9.31 5.08 -8.04
N ASN A 76 10.44 5.27 -8.72
CA ASN A 76 11.34 6.39 -8.47
C ASN A 76 10.81 7.75 -8.96
N SER A 77 9.75 7.79 -9.75
CA SER A 77 9.12 9.03 -10.21
C SER A 77 8.16 9.62 -9.19
N MET A 78 7.73 8.82 -8.22
CA MET A 78 6.81 9.22 -7.17
C MET A 78 7.49 10.09 -6.12
N SER A 79 6.75 11.07 -5.57
CA SER A 79 7.17 11.89 -4.44
C SER A 79 7.27 11.07 -3.14
N ASP A 80 7.94 11.63 -2.11
CA ASP A 80 8.01 11.00 -0.80
C ASP A 80 6.61 10.79 -0.21
N PHE A 81 5.70 11.78 -0.35
CA PHE A 81 4.31 11.65 0.08
C PHE A 81 3.60 10.48 -0.61
N GLN A 82 3.72 10.39 -1.94
CA GLN A 82 3.07 9.34 -2.73
C GLN A 82 3.54 7.96 -2.31
N LYS A 83 4.86 7.75 -2.20
CA LYS A 83 5.43 6.49 -1.73
C LYS A 83 4.98 6.17 -0.30
N ALA A 84 5.03 7.15 0.60
CA ALA A 84 4.67 6.95 1.99
C ALA A 84 3.20 6.52 2.13
N VAL A 85 2.24 7.23 1.53
CA VAL A 85 0.83 6.90 1.67
C VAL A 85 0.48 5.56 1.02
N ILE A 86 1.05 5.24 -0.15
CA ILE A 86 0.81 3.96 -0.82
C ILE A 86 1.28 2.78 0.04
N LEU A 87 2.49 2.88 0.61
CA LEU A 87 3.04 1.84 1.47
C LEU A 87 2.31 1.75 2.82
N HIS A 88 1.84 2.89 3.37
CA HIS A 88 1.00 2.93 4.55
C HIS A 88 -0.32 2.18 4.32
N ASP A 89 -1.04 2.54 3.27
CA ASP A 89 -2.34 1.97 2.96
C ASP A 89 -2.25 0.48 2.68
N GLU A 90 -1.26 0.05 1.91
CA GLU A 90 -1.06 -1.37 1.63
C GLU A 90 -0.70 -2.14 2.90
N LEU A 91 0.14 -1.59 3.80
CA LEU A 91 0.46 -2.23 5.07
C LEU A 91 -0.80 -2.43 5.90
N VAL A 92 -1.59 -1.37 6.13
CA VAL A 92 -2.83 -1.43 6.91
C VAL A 92 -3.85 -2.41 6.31
N LEU A 93 -4.02 -2.39 4.98
CA LEU A 93 -4.98 -3.26 4.30
C LEU A 93 -4.62 -4.75 4.30
N ARG A 94 -3.35 -5.09 4.50
CA ARG A 94 -2.86 -6.48 4.51
C ARG A 94 -2.63 -7.03 5.90
N THR A 95 -2.84 -6.22 6.94
CA THR A 95 -2.53 -6.60 8.32
C THR A 95 -3.72 -6.39 9.25
N GLU A 96 -3.68 -7.06 10.39
CA GLU A 96 -4.68 -7.01 11.45
C GLU A 96 -3.96 -6.90 12.81
N TYR A 97 -4.46 -6.04 13.70
CA TYR A 97 -3.87 -5.90 15.02
C TYR A 97 -3.97 -7.19 15.85
N ALA A 98 -2.82 -7.66 16.35
CA ALA A 98 -2.71 -8.82 17.23
C ALA A 98 -1.55 -8.64 18.23
N TYR A 99 -1.52 -9.39 19.31
CA TYR A 99 -0.45 -9.32 20.32
C TYR A 99 0.81 -10.08 19.87
N ASP A 100 1.43 -9.66 18.77
CA ASP A 100 2.69 -10.19 18.27
C ASP A 100 3.65 -9.04 17.93
N PRO A 101 4.83 -8.93 18.58
CA PRO A 101 5.80 -7.86 18.32
C PRO A 101 6.63 -8.07 17.06
N SER A 102 6.47 -9.18 16.35
CA SER A 102 7.32 -9.56 15.23
C SER A 102 6.92 -8.84 13.94
N MET A 103 7.82 -7.99 13.43
CA MET A 103 7.70 -7.42 12.09
C MET A 103 7.63 -8.52 11.01
N TYR A 104 8.41 -9.59 11.17
CA TYR A 104 8.40 -10.72 10.24
C TYR A 104 7.00 -11.34 10.15
N ASN A 105 6.39 -11.66 11.30
CA ASN A 105 5.04 -12.25 11.33
C ASN A 105 3.98 -11.25 10.81
N LEU A 106 4.10 -9.96 11.14
CA LEU A 106 3.19 -8.96 10.59
C LEU A 106 3.21 -8.97 9.06
N LEU A 107 4.38 -8.94 8.44
CA LEU A 107 4.49 -8.89 6.98
C LEU A 107 4.15 -10.23 6.30
N THR A 108 4.46 -11.38 6.94
CA THR A 108 4.27 -12.69 6.32
C THR A 108 2.94 -13.37 6.68
N GLU A 109 2.40 -13.10 7.86
CA GLU A 109 1.17 -13.72 8.39
C GLU A 109 0.02 -12.72 8.53
N GLY A 110 0.30 -11.40 8.37
CA GLY A 110 -0.68 -10.34 8.43
C GLY A 110 -1.11 -9.95 9.84
N LYS A 111 -0.36 -10.33 10.91
CA LYS A 111 -0.76 -10.08 12.30
C LYS A 111 0.37 -9.53 13.14
N GLY A 112 0.11 -8.42 13.87
CA GLY A 112 1.11 -7.84 14.75
C GLY A 112 0.58 -6.73 15.66
N GLN A 113 1.39 -6.35 16.63
CA GLN A 113 1.09 -5.22 17.52
C GLN A 113 1.81 -3.93 17.05
N CYS A 114 1.58 -2.82 17.72
CA CYS A 114 2.08 -1.49 17.34
C CYS A 114 3.58 -1.45 16.96
N ILE A 115 4.45 -2.11 17.73
CA ILE A 115 5.89 -2.13 17.42
C ILE A 115 6.20 -2.88 16.12
N ALA A 116 5.42 -3.93 15.79
CA ALA A 116 5.57 -4.66 14.53
C ALA A 116 5.17 -3.80 13.33
N TYR A 117 4.06 -3.03 13.44
CA TYR A 117 3.66 -2.03 12.44
C TYR A 117 4.72 -0.95 12.24
N ALA A 118 5.24 -0.40 13.32
CA ALA A 118 6.28 0.63 13.26
C ALA A 118 7.55 0.11 12.56
N PHE A 119 8.03 -1.09 12.90
CA PHE A 119 9.18 -1.70 12.25
C PHE A 119 8.92 -2.06 10.78
N ALA A 120 7.74 -2.60 10.47
CA ALA A 120 7.38 -2.97 9.09
C ALA A 120 7.34 -1.73 8.19
N TYR A 121 6.65 -0.67 8.62
CA TYR A 121 6.56 0.55 7.85
C TYR A 121 7.91 1.25 7.71
N ALA A 122 8.71 1.34 8.79
CA ALA A 122 10.07 1.88 8.73
C ALA A 122 10.96 1.09 7.74
N ARG A 123 10.82 -0.24 7.70
CA ARG A 123 11.54 -1.08 6.73
C ARG A 123 11.15 -0.78 5.30
N LEU A 124 9.86 -0.70 5.01
CA LEU A 124 9.34 -0.39 3.67
C LEU A 124 9.82 1.00 3.22
N LEU A 125 9.69 2.01 4.07
CA LEU A 125 10.14 3.38 3.79
C LEU A 125 11.64 3.44 3.51
N SER A 126 12.46 2.75 4.29
CA SER A 126 13.92 2.74 4.12
C SER A 126 14.35 2.16 2.75
N LEU A 127 13.60 1.20 2.23
CA LEU A 127 13.88 0.57 0.93
C LEU A 127 13.55 1.47 -0.27
N VAL A 128 12.69 2.47 -0.07
CA VAL A 128 12.35 3.46 -1.10
C VAL A 128 13.02 4.81 -0.87
N GLY A 129 14.00 4.87 0.07
CA GLY A 129 14.84 6.04 0.33
C GLY A 129 14.23 7.10 1.24
N ILE A 130 13.19 6.76 2.01
CA ILE A 130 12.53 7.65 2.96
C ILE A 130 13.06 7.36 4.38
N ASP A 131 13.64 8.37 5.03
CA ASP A 131 14.10 8.29 6.41
C ASP A 131 12.91 8.23 7.38
N SER A 132 13.07 7.47 8.46
CA SER A 132 12.08 7.42 9.54
C SER A 132 12.73 7.20 10.91
N GLU A 133 12.00 7.53 11.97
CA GLU A 133 12.38 7.29 13.36
C GLU A 133 11.24 6.56 14.06
N ILE A 134 11.53 5.40 14.64
CA ILE A 134 10.57 4.67 15.46
C ILE A 134 10.50 5.32 16.84
N ILE A 135 9.29 5.66 17.26
CA ILE A 135 8.96 6.30 18.52
C ILE A 135 8.27 5.30 19.43
N SER A 136 8.55 5.38 20.71
CA SER A 136 7.83 4.61 21.74
C SER A 136 7.50 5.47 22.95
N SER A 137 6.35 5.22 23.56
CA SER A 137 5.93 5.79 24.83
C SER A 137 5.63 4.67 25.82
N ALA A 138 6.43 4.58 26.87
CA ALA A 138 6.21 3.58 27.93
C ALA A 138 4.89 3.82 28.67
N LYS A 139 4.49 5.09 28.85
CA LYS A 139 3.23 5.44 29.51
C LYS A 139 2.01 5.06 28.70
N MET A 140 2.06 5.21 27.39
CA MET A 140 1.00 4.79 26.48
C MET A 140 1.05 3.28 26.20
N ASN A 141 2.16 2.61 26.50
CA ASN A 141 2.46 1.25 26.06
C ASN A 141 2.22 1.10 24.54
N HIS A 142 2.79 2.04 23.78
CA HIS A 142 2.54 2.20 22.35
C HIS A 142 3.80 2.57 21.59
N ALA A 143 3.83 2.24 20.30
CA ALA A 143 4.89 2.60 19.37
C ALA A 143 4.32 3.01 18.01
N TRP A 144 4.94 4.01 17.40
CA TRP A 144 4.63 4.56 16.08
C TRP A 144 5.91 5.07 15.42
N LEU A 145 5.83 5.92 14.43
CA LEU A 145 7.04 6.47 13.81
C LEU A 145 6.88 7.92 13.36
N LYS A 146 8.02 8.58 13.17
CA LYS A 146 8.14 9.80 12.38
C LYS A 146 8.72 9.48 11.02
N VAL A 147 8.14 10.07 9.99
CA VAL A 147 8.49 9.87 8.58
C VAL A 147 8.98 11.19 8.00
N LYS A 148 10.05 11.16 7.23
CA LYS A 148 10.61 12.35 6.59
C LYS A 148 10.02 12.52 5.19
N ILE A 149 9.22 13.56 4.99
CA ILE A 149 8.62 13.93 3.71
C ILE A 149 9.16 15.29 3.29
N ASP A 150 9.70 15.40 2.09
CA ASP A 150 10.26 16.66 1.54
C ASP A 150 11.27 17.35 2.50
N GLY A 151 12.04 16.56 3.24
CA GLY A 151 13.05 17.06 4.18
C GLY A 151 12.57 17.31 5.62
N GLU A 152 11.28 17.31 5.92
CA GLU A 152 10.64 17.55 7.21
C GLU A 152 10.08 16.27 7.82
N TYR A 153 10.13 16.13 9.15
CA TYR A 153 9.56 14.98 9.84
C TYR A 153 8.11 15.22 10.25
N TYR A 154 7.30 14.16 10.18
CA TYR A 154 5.89 14.12 10.57
C TYR A 154 5.56 12.81 11.29
N ASN A 155 4.67 12.87 12.28
CA ASN A 155 4.20 11.68 12.99
C ASN A 155 3.22 10.88 12.12
N VAL A 156 3.36 9.55 12.15
CA VAL A 156 2.47 8.59 11.47
C VAL A 156 2.27 7.39 12.38
N ASP A 157 1.03 6.98 12.59
CA ASP A 157 0.70 5.78 13.35
C ASP A 157 -0.17 4.80 12.55
N PRO A 158 0.46 3.89 11.78
CA PRO A 158 -0.27 2.92 10.98
C PRO A 158 -1.06 1.91 11.81
N THR A 159 -0.74 1.74 13.11
CA THR A 159 -1.51 0.86 14.00
C THR A 159 -2.88 1.44 14.33
N TRP A 160 -2.94 2.76 14.57
CA TRP A 160 -4.19 3.43 14.91
C TRP A 160 -4.96 3.86 13.66
N ASP A 161 -4.33 3.83 12.49
CA ASP A 161 -5.00 3.94 11.19
C ASP A 161 -5.56 2.60 10.69
N ASP A 162 -5.21 1.48 11.36
CA ASP A 162 -5.83 0.17 11.16
C ASP A 162 -7.09 0.05 12.04
N PRO A 163 -8.30 -0.10 11.45
CA PRO A 163 -9.55 -0.14 12.22
C PRO A 163 -9.64 -1.36 13.15
N ILE A 164 -9.79 -1.13 14.47
CA ILE A 164 -10.12 -2.19 15.44
C ILE A 164 -11.64 -2.20 15.69
N ALA A 165 -12.41 -3.30 15.56
CA ALA A 165 -12.03 -4.58 14.92
C ALA A 165 -11.74 -4.37 13.43
N ASP A 166 -10.86 -5.19 12.87
CA ASP A 166 -10.44 -5.10 11.47
C ASP A 166 -11.66 -4.96 10.54
N LYS A 167 -11.57 -3.98 9.64
CA LYS A 167 -12.55 -3.71 8.59
C LYS A 167 -11.92 -3.94 7.24
N LEU A 168 -11.94 -5.18 6.81
CA LEU A 168 -11.37 -5.62 5.54
C LEU A 168 -11.72 -4.64 4.39
N GLY A 169 -10.70 -4.21 3.67
CA GLY A 169 -10.81 -3.25 2.57
C GLY A 169 -10.88 -1.78 3.00
N HIS A 170 -10.65 -1.46 4.28
CA HIS A 170 -10.64 -0.09 4.79
C HIS A 170 -9.32 0.24 5.47
N VAL A 171 -8.88 1.49 5.30
CA VAL A 171 -7.72 2.10 5.96
C VAL A 171 -8.10 3.51 6.39
N GLN A 172 -7.64 3.95 7.55
CA GLN A 172 -7.82 5.33 8.01
C GLN A 172 -6.55 6.14 7.77
N HIS A 173 -6.69 7.46 7.73
CA HIS A 173 -5.58 8.42 7.65
C HIS A 173 -5.64 9.41 8.81
N THR A 174 -6.35 9.05 9.88
CA THR A 174 -6.59 9.90 11.06
C THR A 174 -5.28 10.24 11.80
N TYR A 175 -4.27 9.38 11.67
CA TYR A 175 -2.97 9.52 12.32
C TYR A 175 -1.80 9.64 11.32
N PHE A 176 -2.06 10.17 10.15
CA PHE A 176 -1.10 10.25 9.05
C PHE A 176 -0.57 11.67 8.85
N LEU A 177 0.75 11.89 9.04
CA LEU A 177 1.52 13.12 8.77
C LEU A 177 1.14 14.35 9.62
N TYR A 178 1.26 14.24 10.93
CA TYR A 178 1.05 15.38 11.84
C TYR A 178 2.35 15.98 12.42
N SER A 179 2.32 17.27 12.74
CA SER A 179 3.34 17.90 13.60
C SER A 179 3.31 17.33 15.02
N ASP A 180 4.40 17.52 15.80
CA ASP A 180 4.41 17.14 17.23
C ASP A 180 3.34 17.88 18.02
N GLU A 181 3.10 19.17 17.73
CA GLU A 181 2.11 19.98 18.42
C GLU A 181 0.69 19.43 18.22
N ALA A 182 0.32 19.12 16.97
CA ALA A 182 -0.99 18.55 16.65
C ALA A 182 -1.13 17.14 17.22
N PHE A 183 -0.11 16.30 17.07
CA PHE A 183 -0.13 14.90 17.48
C PHE A 183 -0.23 14.74 19.01
N GLN A 184 0.39 15.66 19.76
CA GLN A 184 0.32 15.70 21.22
C GLN A 184 -0.98 16.34 21.74
N SER A 185 -1.58 17.26 21.00
CA SER A 185 -2.82 17.92 21.41
C SER A 185 -4.05 17.02 21.32
N GLY A 186 -4.09 16.13 20.31
CA GLY A 186 -5.20 15.22 20.09
C GLY A 186 -6.54 15.90 19.83
N THR A 187 -6.55 17.01 19.07
CA THR A 187 -7.77 17.82 18.91
C THR A 187 -8.91 17.05 18.23
N ASN A 188 -8.62 16.18 17.28
CA ASN A 188 -9.62 15.41 16.52
C ASN A 188 -9.41 13.88 16.65
N PHE A 189 -8.44 13.45 17.44
CA PHE A 189 -8.01 12.07 17.61
C PHE A 189 -7.35 11.89 19.00
N SER A 190 -6.98 10.68 19.37
CA SER A 190 -6.32 10.42 20.65
C SER A 190 -4.88 10.93 20.65
N ALA A 191 -4.53 11.77 21.64
CA ALA A 191 -3.21 12.36 21.76
C ALA A 191 -2.11 11.32 21.99
N HIS A 192 -0.94 11.55 21.36
CA HIS A 192 0.27 10.79 21.59
C HIS A 192 1.20 11.60 22.51
N THR A 193 1.49 11.07 23.68
CA THR A 193 2.21 11.81 24.74
C THR A 193 3.36 11.01 25.32
N ASP A 194 4.20 11.70 26.13
CA ASP A 194 5.25 11.08 26.94
C ASP A 194 6.27 10.27 26.10
N TYR A 195 6.78 10.90 25.05
CA TYR A 195 7.84 10.34 24.21
C TYR A 195 8.97 11.32 23.97
N GLU A 196 10.14 10.78 23.68
CA GLU A 196 11.31 11.51 23.20
C GLU A 196 11.63 11.16 21.75
N SER A 197 12.23 12.07 21.02
CA SER A 197 12.55 11.91 19.62
C SER A 197 13.83 12.68 19.29
N TYR A 198 14.66 12.12 18.44
CA TYR A 198 15.85 12.78 17.90
C TYR A 198 15.48 13.81 16.82
N TYR A 199 14.38 13.61 16.10
CA TYR A 199 13.95 14.45 14.99
C TYR A 199 12.60 15.10 15.28
N PRO A 200 12.57 16.40 15.66
CA PRO A 200 11.32 17.09 15.94
C PRO A 200 10.48 17.24 14.66
N ALA A 201 9.18 16.95 14.75
CA ALA A 201 8.20 17.17 13.68
C ALA A 201 7.57 18.57 13.86
N THR A 202 8.23 19.60 13.34
CA THR A 202 7.81 21.01 13.55
C THR A 202 6.96 21.58 12.42
N SER A 203 7.00 20.98 11.24
CA SER A 203 6.20 21.40 10.09
C SER A 203 4.73 21.09 10.29
N LYS A 204 3.88 22.09 10.06
CA LYS A 204 2.41 21.99 10.17
C LYS A 204 1.73 21.87 8.81
N LYS A 205 2.49 21.53 7.76
CA LYS A 205 1.98 21.46 6.38
C LYS A 205 0.71 20.62 6.28
N TYR A 206 0.70 19.46 6.94
CA TYR A 206 -0.40 18.50 6.86
C TYR A 206 -1.40 18.56 8.01
N ASP A 207 -1.17 19.36 9.07
CA ASP A 207 -2.04 19.41 10.27
C ASP A 207 -3.50 19.73 9.97
N ASN A 208 -3.77 20.46 8.88
CA ASN A 208 -5.12 20.87 8.46
C ASN A 208 -5.55 20.20 7.14
N TYR A 209 -4.98 19.03 6.81
CA TYR A 209 -5.39 18.24 5.65
C TYR A 209 -6.67 17.45 5.99
N ASP A 210 -7.78 18.21 6.21
CA ASP A 210 -9.06 17.66 6.67
C ASP A 210 -9.64 16.65 5.68
N MET A 211 -9.36 16.81 4.37
CA MET A 211 -9.79 15.86 3.36
C MET A 211 -9.05 14.54 3.53
N LEU A 212 -7.72 14.57 3.57
CA LEU A 212 -6.88 13.37 3.75
C LEU A 212 -7.28 12.63 5.03
N HIS A 213 -7.31 13.33 6.16
CA HIS A 213 -7.53 12.73 7.48
C HIS A 213 -8.92 12.12 7.68
N ARG A 214 -9.91 12.50 6.87
CA ARG A 214 -11.25 11.91 6.91
C ARG A 214 -11.46 10.75 5.95
N LEU A 215 -10.56 10.54 4.97
CA LEU A 215 -10.65 9.40 4.06
C LEU A 215 -10.42 8.11 4.84
N ASN A 216 -11.28 7.15 4.60
CA ASN A 216 -11.22 5.83 5.22
C ASN A 216 -11.17 4.71 4.17
N THR A 217 -10.59 5.00 3.05
CA THR A 217 -10.32 4.07 1.96
C THR A 217 -8.91 4.27 1.45
N ARG A 218 -8.35 3.25 0.84
CA ARG A 218 -7.09 3.34 0.13
C ARG A 218 -7.07 4.52 -0.84
N LEU A 219 -5.93 5.19 -0.94
CA LEU A 219 -5.60 6.12 -2.01
C LEU A 219 -4.94 5.35 -3.16
N CYS A 220 -5.72 5.02 -4.19
CA CYS A 220 -5.20 4.36 -5.39
C CYS A 220 -4.50 5.39 -6.29
N TYR A 221 -3.18 5.24 -6.48
CA TYR A 221 -2.41 6.14 -7.34
C TYR A 221 -2.29 5.57 -8.74
N SER A 222 -2.82 6.29 -9.73
CA SER A 222 -2.73 5.87 -11.13
C SER A 222 -2.67 7.07 -12.06
N ASP A 223 -1.81 7.00 -13.08
CA ASP A 223 -1.60 8.05 -14.08
C ASP A 223 -1.38 9.46 -13.48
N GLY A 224 -0.57 9.53 -12.41
CA GLY A 224 -0.24 10.80 -11.75
C GLY A 224 -1.33 11.37 -10.85
N THR A 225 -2.35 10.59 -10.49
CA THR A 225 -3.51 11.05 -9.72
C THR A 225 -3.89 10.02 -8.66
N PHE A 226 -4.26 10.50 -7.47
CA PHE A 226 -4.90 9.67 -6.46
C PHE A 226 -6.40 9.58 -6.68
N PHE A 227 -6.94 8.38 -6.50
CA PHE A 227 -8.37 8.12 -6.43
C PHE A 227 -8.72 7.58 -5.04
N ALA A 228 -9.87 7.98 -4.51
CA ALA A 228 -10.40 7.49 -3.23
C ALA A 228 -11.92 7.48 -3.25
N ILE A 229 -12.53 6.85 -2.24
CA ILE A 229 -13.95 7.05 -1.93
C ILE A 229 -14.07 8.02 -0.75
N ASP A 230 -14.71 9.16 -0.97
CA ASP A 230 -15.17 10.02 0.12
C ASP A 230 -16.51 9.50 0.63
N ASN A 231 -16.45 8.75 1.72
CA ASN A 231 -17.61 8.15 2.36
C ASN A 231 -18.49 9.16 3.12
N LYS A 232 -18.02 10.42 3.25
CA LYS A 232 -18.71 11.52 3.96
C LYS A 232 -18.82 12.80 3.12
N TYR A 233 -18.95 12.68 1.80
CA TYR A 233 -18.81 13.79 0.85
C TYR A 233 -19.55 15.08 1.27
N LYS A 234 -20.87 15.05 1.44
CA LYS A 234 -21.65 16.17 2.01
C LYS A 234 -22.36 15.77 3.28
N SER A 235 -22.54 14.48 3.47
CA SER A 235 -23.15 13.85 4.62
C SER A 235 -22.73 12.40 4.68
N GLU A 236 -23.02 11.72 5.77
CA GLU A 236 -22.76 10.29 5.93
C GLU A 236 -23.55 9.38 4.97
N TYR A 237 -24.49 9.95 4.21
CA TYR A 237 -25.31 9.21 3.24
C TYR A 237 -24.87 9.45 1.79
N GLU A 238 -24.12 10.51 1.50
CA GLU A 238 -23.61 10.80 0.16
C GLU A 238 -22.18 10.26 0.04
N LYS A 239 -21.97 9.36 -0.90
CA LYS A 239 -20.70 8.71 -1.21
C LYS A 239 -20.25 9.12 -2.59
N CYS A 240 -18.96 9.34 -2.79
CA CYS A 240 -18.45 9.59 -4.13
C CYS A 240 -17.04 9.08 -4.33
N MET A 241 -16.74 8.67 -5.56
CA MET A 241 -15.37 8.51 -6.02
C MET A 241 -14.82 9.88 -6.35
N ILE A 242 -13.62 10.16 -5.89
CA ILE A 242 -12.91 11.42 -6.07
C ILE A 242 -11.54 11.22 -6.70
N LYS A 243 -11.06 12.25 -7.38
CA LYS A 243 -9.64 12.50 -7.61
C LYS A 243 -9.15 13.40 -6.49
N TYR A 244 -8.17 12.96 -5.75
CA TYR A 244 -7.59 13.70 -4.64
C TYR A 244 -6.30 14.40 -5.06
N ASP A 245 -6.19 15.68 -4.74
CA ASP A 245 -5.01 16.52 -4.95
C ASP A 245 -4.28 16.69 -3.60
N GLU A 246 -3.17 15.96 -3.45
CA GLU A 246 -2.33 15.96 -2.26
C GLU A 246 -1.58 17.29 -2.03
N THR A 247 -1.52 18.15 -3.05
CA THR A 247 -0.82 19.45 -2.93
C THR A 247 -1.68 20.47 -2.17
N ASN A 248 -2.98 20.43 -2.38
CA ASN A 248 -3.94 21.42 -1.88
C ASN A 248 -4.99 20.84 -0.92
N ASP A 249 -4.86 19.58 -0.53
CA ASP A 249 -5.87 18.83 0.25
C ASP A 249 -7.29 19.01 -0.32
N SER A 250 -7.43 18.84 -1.61
CA SER A 250 -8.69 19.08 -2.31
C SER A 250 -9.11 17.90 -3.16
N ALA A 251 -10.38 17.86 -3.57
CA ALA A 251 -10.88 16.76 -4.37
C ALA A 251 -11.84 17.20 -5.46
N THR A 252 -11.78 16.49 -6.59
CA THR A 252 -12.75 16.61 -7.67
C THR A 252 -13.59 15.33 -7.72
N VAL A 253 -14.91 15.48 -7.73
CA VAL A 253 -15.84 14.35 -7.81
C VAL A 253 -15.78 13.72 -9.20
N VAL A 254 -15.54 12.41 -9.24
CA VAL A 254 -15.57 11.57 -10.44
C VAL A 254 -16.98 11.01 -10.64
N ASN A 255 -17.48 10.28 -9.63
CA ASN A 255 -18.80 9.66 -9.65
C ASN A 255 -19.46 9.74 -8.28
N LYS A 256 -20.80 9.77 -8.25
CA LYS A 256 -21.62 9.75 -7.03
C LYS A 256 -22.35 8.41 -6.94
N PHE A 257 -22.46 7.90 -5.71
CA PHE A 257 -23.13 6.63 -5.43
C PHE A 257 -24.29 6.86 -4.47
N ASN A 258 -25.41 6.20 -4.75
CA ASN A 258 -26.52 6.11 -3.82
C ASN A 258 -26.45 4.76 -3.08
N ALA A 259 -25.58 4.70 -2.06
CA ALA A 259 -25.31 3.48 -1.31
C ALA A 259 -25.79 3.65 0.13
N ARG A 260 -26.67 2.74 0.59
CA ARG A 260 -27.27 2.78 1.93
C ARG A 260 -27.43 1.39 2.53
N TRP A 261 -26.73 1.14 3.60
CA TRP A 261 -26.78 -0.13 4.33
C TRP A 261 -27.95 -0.15 5.31
N SER A 262 -29.03 -0.85 4.94
CA SER A 262 -30.24 -0.95 5.77
C SER A 262 -29.96 -1.61 7.12
N ALA A 263 -30.44 -0.98 8.19
CA ALA A 263 -30.44 -1.52 9.55
C ALA A 263 -31.78 -2.18 9.93
N GLY A 264 -32.72 -2.28 8.96
CA GLY A 264 -34.06 -2.78 9.14
C GLY A 264 -35.13 -1.70 9.12
N GLY A 265 -36.30 -1.97 8.57
CA GLY A 265 -37.36 -1.00 8.37
C GLY A 265 -36.91 0.18 7.52
N THR A 266 -37.08 1.40 8.06
CA THR A 266 -36.62 2.66 7.42
C THR A 266 -35.26 3.14 7.92
N SER A 267 -34.59 2.39 8.79
CA SER A 267 -33.31 2.74 9.40
C SER A 267 -32.13 2.30 8.54
N TYR A 268 -31.03 3.05 8.61
CA TYR A 268 -29.78 2.74 7.90
C TYR A 268 -28.60 2.83 8.85
N TRP A 269 -27.61 1.95 8.64
CA TRP A 269 -26.32 2.07 9.29
C TRP A 269 -25.59 3.31 8.78
N VAL A 270 -25.03 4.06 9.71
CA VAL A 270 -24.18 5.22 9.43
C VAL A 270 -22.73 4.76 9.46
N GLY A 271 -21.99 5.06 8.40
CA GLY A 271 -20.57 4.71 8.31
C GLY A 271 -20.03 4.75 6.88
N GLY A 272 -18.72 4.59 6.79
CA GLY A 272 -17.99 4.52 5.54
C GLY A 272 -17.76 3.06 5.16
N TYR A 273 -18.68 2.48 4.41
CA TYR A 273 -18.64 1.06 4.03
C TYR A 273 -18.35 0.83 2.54
N MET A 274 -18.18 1.89 1.76
CA MET A 274 -17.58 1.76 0.44
C MET A 274 -16.08 1.70 0.60
N SER A 275 -15.43 0.77 -0.09
CA SER A 275 -13.98 0.69 -0.24
C SER A 275 -13.57 0.87 -1.69
N LEU A 276 -12.29 1.04 -1.93
CA LEU A 276 -11.69 1.19 -3.23
C LEU A 276 -10.43 0.34 -3.29
N ASP A 277 -10.27 -0.39 -4.38
CA ASP A 277 -9.01 -1.09 -4.68
C ASP A 277 -8.76 -1.04 -6.20
N GLU A 278 -7.55 -1.36 -6.64
CA GLU A 278 -7.12 -1.21 -8.03
C GLU A 278 -6.45 -2.47 -8.55
N CYS A 279 -6.74 -2.80 -9.80
CA CYS A 279 -6.05 -3.83 -10.56
C CYS A 279 -5.94 -3.40 -12.02
N ASP A 280 -4.72 -3.31 -12.55
CA ASP A 280 -4.44 -2.98 -13.96
C ASP A 280 -5.14 -1.70 -14.46
N LYS A 281 -5.04 -0.61 -13.66
CA LYS A 281 -5.68 0.70 -13.92
C LYS A 281 -7.22 0.65 -14.00
N ILE A 282 -7.81 -0.38 -13.44
CA ILE A 282 -9.24 -0.49 -13.20
C ILE A 282 -9.47 -0.35 -11.69
N LEU A 283 -10.23 0.65 -11.30
CA LEU A 283 -10.65 0.83 -9.91
C LEU A 283 -11.92 0.04 -9.65
N TYR A 284 -11.98 -0.64 -8.51
CA TYR A 284 -13.16 -1.39 -8.07
C TYR A 284 -13.70 -0.77 -6.78
N CYS A 285 -15.00 -0.59 -6.69
CA CYS A 285 -15.65 -0.15 -5.46
C CYS A 285 -16.97 -0.88 -5.26
N ASN A 286 -17.43 -0.94 -4.01
CA ASN A 286 -18.69 -1.56 -3.64
C ASN A 286 -19.76 -0.53 -3.27
N THR A 287 -21.01 -0.90 -3.43
CA THR A 287 -22.16 -0.37 -2.70
C THR A 287 -22.65 -1.42 -1.70
N ASP A 288 -23.81 -1.24 -1.12
CA ASP A 288 -24.41 -2.22 -0.19
C ASP A 288 -24.72 -3.58 -0.82
N ASN A 289 -24.90 -3.64 -2.14
CA ASN A 289 -25.32 -4.85 -2.86
C ASN A 289 -24.73 -5.04 -4.26
N LYS A 290 -23.81 -4.18 -4.67
CA LYS A 290 -23.20 -4.21 -6.00
C LYS A 290 -21.72 -3.88 -5.92
N ILE A 291 -20.98 -4.36 -6.90
CA ILE A 291 -19.61 -3.96 -7.20
C ILE A 291 -19.60 -3.17 -8.49
N TYR A 292 -18.82 -2.13 -8.56
CA TYR A 292 -18.60 -1.33 -9.75
C TYR A 292 -17.11 -1.34 -10.10
N TYR A 293 -16.82 -1.16 -11.37
CA TYR A 293 -15.48 -0.85 -11.83
C TYR A 293 -15.46 0.45 -12.64
N TYR A 294 -14.37 1.20 -12.46
CA TYR A 294 -14.11 2.42 -13.19
C TYR A 294 -12.82 2.25 -13.98
N ASP A 295 -12.89 2.33 -15.31
CA ASP A 295 -11.71 2.33 -16.16
C ASP A 295 -11.11 3.75 -16.19
N ILE A 296 -9.92 3.92 -15.61
CA ILE A 296 -9.25 5.21 -15.48
C ILE A 296 -8.97 5.84 -16.85
N LYS A 297 -8.69 5.01 -17.87
CA LYS A 297 -8.36 5.48 -19.22
C LYS A 297 -9.57 6.00 -19.98
N THR A 298 -10.68 5.27 -19.95
CA THR A 298 -11.91 5.66 -20.68
C THR A 298 -12.76 6.63 -19.88
N GLY A 299 -12.61 6.65 -18.56
CA GLY A 299 -13.46 7.42 -17.64
C GLY A 299 -14.86 6.82 -17.45
N GLU A 300 -15.06 5.55 -17.81
CA GLU A 300 -16.35 4.88 -17.73
C GLU A 300 -16.50 4.12 -16.42
N LEU A 301 -17.65 4.32 -15.76
CA LEU A 301 -18.10 3.54 -14.61
C LEU A 301 -19.13 2.51 -15.05
N ASN A 302 -18.88 1.24 -14.76
CA ASN A 302 -19.76 0.14 -15.11
C ASN A 302 -20.02 -0.76 -13.89
N GLU A 303 -21.16 -1.45 -13.88
CA GLU A 303 -21.45 -2.49 -12.89
C GLU A 303 -20.61 -3.74 -13.19
N TYR A 304 -19.95 -4.28 -12.17
CA TYR A 304 -19.16 -5.50 -12.28
C TYR A 304 -20.07 -6.71 -12.11
N THR A 305 -20.13 -7.58 -13.12
CA THR A 305 -20.90 -8.81 -13.05
C THR A 305 -20.13 -9.83 -12.19
N THR A 306 -20.73 -10.24 -11.09
CA THR A 306 -20.14 -11.22 -10.17
C THR A 306 -20.37 -12.63 -10.65
N ASP A 307 -19.37 -13.51 -10.50
CA ASP A 307 -19.49 -14.95 -10.84
C ASP A 307 -20.33 -15.71 -9.80
N ALA A 308 -20.42 -15.17 -8.58
CA ALA A 308 -21.19 -15.75 -7.49
C ALA A 308 -22.28 -14.78 -7.02
N GLU A 309 -23.38 -15.33 -6.52
CA GLU A 309 -24.41 -14.55 -5.84
C GLU A 309 -23.88 -14.04 -4.50
N LEU A 310 -23.91 -12.71 -4.30
CA LEU A 310 -23.50 -12.08 -3.07
C LEU A 310 -24.63 -12.18 -2.05
N ASN A 311 -24.64 -13.27 -1.26
CA ASN A 311 -25.63 -13.47 -0.20
C ASN A 311 -25.27 -12.64 1.04
N GLY A 312 -25.95 -11.53 1.25
CA GLY A 312 -25.71 -10.56 2.32
C GLY A 312 -25.45 -9.16 1.80
N LYS A 313 -24.94 -8.29 2.69
CA LYS A 313 -24.58 -6.91 2.33
C LYS A 313 -23.06 -6.77 2.22
N CYS A 314 -22.65 -6.01 1.22
CA CYS A 314 -21.25 -5.75 0.95
C CYS A 314 -20.76 -4.56 1.80
N TYR A 315 -19.89 -4.82 2.76
CA TYR A 315 -19.31 -3.81 3.66
C TYR A 315 -17.88 -3.43 3.31
N GLY A 316 -17.38 -3.88 2.21
CA GLY A 316 -16.06 -3.56 1.68
C GLY A 316 -15.72 -4.45 0.48
N LEU A 317 -14.58 -4.18 -0.11
CA LEU A 317 -14.03 -5.04 -1.15
C LEU A 317 -12.50 -4.98 -1.06
N LEU A 318 -11.84 -6.01 -1.56
CA LEU A 318 -10.38 -6.01 -1.74
C LEU A 318 -10.00 -6.86 -2.96
N ILE A 319 -8.83 -6.57 -3.49
CA ILE A 319 -8.23 -7.34 -4.58
C ILE A 319 -7.05 -8.16 -4.03
N LYS A 320 -7.04 -9.42 -4.39
CA LYS A 320 -5.97 -10.35 -4.05
C LYS A 320 -5.71 -11.29 -5.22
N ASP A 321 -4.47 -11.46 -5.62
CA ASP A 321 -4.04 -12.38 -6.69
C ASP A 321 -4.83 -12.18 -8.00
N ASN A 322 -5.07 -10.92 -8.41
CA ASN A 322 -5.89 -10.51 -9.56
C ASN A 322 -7.35 -10.98 -9.48
N GLN A 323 -7.88 -11.16 -8.29
CA GLN A 323 -9.28 -11.52 -8.04
C GLN A 323 -9.96 -10.49 -7.15
N VAL A 324 -11.22 -10.21 -7.45
CA VAL A 324 -12.07 -9.28 -6.68
C VAL A 324 -12.81 -10.06 -5.61
N TYR A 325 -12.65 -9.64 -4.36
CA TYR A 325 -13.36 -10.20 -3.22
C TYR A 325 -14.30 -9.17 -2.61
N ALA A 326 -15.54 -9.57 -2.38
CA ALA A 326 -16.50 -8.79 -1.59
C ALA A 326 -16.40 -9.15 -0.11
N VAL A 327 -16.50 -8.15 0.75
CA VAL A 327 -16.59 -8.31 2.21
C VAL A 327 -18.06 -8.35 2.59
N ILE A 328 -18.58 -9.53 2.87
CA ILE A 328 -20.00 -9.76 3.10
C ILE A 328 -20.29 -10.00 4.58
N ALA A 329 -21.29 -9.29 5.12
CA ALA A 329 -21.77 -9.46 6.49
C ALA A 329 -23.28 -9.16 6.58
N ASP A 330 -23.91 -9.59 7.66
CA ASP A 330 -25.31 -9.26 7.95
C ASP A 330 -25.47 -7.80 8.39
N ASN A 331 -24.51 -7.31 9.16
CA ASN A 331 -24.42 -5.92 9.61
C ASN A 331 -22.94 -5.55 9.93
N PRO A 332 -22.62 -4.25 10.14
CA PRO A 332 -21.22 -3.81 10.28
C PRO A 332 -20.53 -4.24 11.58
N ASN A 333 -21.26 -4.87 12.50
CA ASN A 333 -20.75 -5.34 13.80
C ASN A 333 -20.61 -6.87 13.86
N THR A 334 -20.97 -7.59 12.81
CA THR A 334 -20.78 -9.05 12.71
C THR A 334 -19.50 -9.37 11.95
N THR A 335 -18.97 -10.56 12.21
CA THR A 335 -17.82 -11.09 11.45
C THR A 335 -18.16 -11.14 9.98
N ALA A 336 -17.33 -10.51 9.17
CA ALA A 336 -17.46 -10.53 7.73
C ALA A 336 -16.80 -11.78 7.12
N SER A 337 -17.31 -12.17 5.96
CA SER A 337 -16.72 -13.21 5.12
C SER A 337 -16.20 -12.62 3.83
N LEU A 338 -15.05 -13.10 3.37
CA LEU A 338 -14.55 -12.80 2.02
C LEU A 338 -15.22 -13.76 1.03
N VAL A 339 -15.92 -13.20 0.06
CA VAL A 339 -16.59 -13.92 -1.02
C VAL A 339 -15.93 -13.56 -2.33
N LEU A 340 -15.42 -14.54 -3.06
CA LEU A 340 -14.87 -14.32 -4.40
C LEU A 340 -15.99 -13.83 -5.33
N ALA A 341 -15.84 -12.62 -5.85
CA ALA A 341 -16.77 -12.02 -6.80
C ALA A 341 -16.42 -12.36 -8.26
N GLY A 342 -15.15 -12.61 -8.54
CA GLY A 342 -14.65 -13.00 -9.86
C GLY A 342 -13.21 -12.49 -10.11
N ASP A 343 -12.72 -12.69 -11.33
CA ASP A 343 -11.40 -12.22 -11.73
C ASP A 343 -11.39 -10.72 -12.07
N CYS A 344 -10.25 -10.06 -11.85
CA CYS A 344 -10.07 -8.69 -12.33
C CYS A 344 -10.24 -8.62 -13.86
N ILE A 345 -10.86 -7.54 -14.32
CA ILE A 345 -11.02 -7.26 -15.75
C ILE A 345 -9.62 -7.05 -16.35
N LYS A 346 -9.28 -7.89 -17.32
CA LYS A 346 -8.02 -7.73 -18.06
C LYS A 346 -8.18 -6.62 -19.08
N ARG A 347 -7.41 -5.56 -18.93
CA ARG A 347 -7.32 -4.55 -20.00
C ARG A 347 -6.61 -5.13 -21.21
N LYS A 348 -7.13 -4.75 -22.38
CA LYS A 348 -6.34 -4.93 -23.59
C LYS A 348 -5.12 -4.01 -23.48
N PRO A 349 -3.89 -4.50 -23.70
CA PRO A 349 -2.68 -3.66 -23.63
C PRO A 349 -2.85 -2.45 -24.53
N ASP A 350 -2.34 -1.29 -24.10
CA ASP A 350 -2.26 -0.10 -24.92
C ASP A 350 -1.25 -0.34 -26.05
N VAL A 351 -1.78 -0.63 -27.21
CA VAL A 351 -0.98 -1.04 -28.37
C VAL A 351 -1.21 -0.05 -29.48
N ILE A 352 -0.14 0.55 -29.94
CA ILE A 352 -0.13 1.20 -31.25
C ILE A 352 -0.07 0.07 -32.28
N LEU A 353 -1.17 -0.14 -33.02
CA LEU A 353 -1.21 -1.19 -34.04
C LEU A 353 -0.08 -0.97 -35.05
N GLY A 354 0.72 -2.00 -35.23
CA GLY A 354 1.87 -2.00 -36.09
C GLY A 354 3.20 -1.60 -35.41
N ASP A 355 3.20 -0.95 -34.25
CA ASP A 355 4.41 -0.65 -33.46
C ASP A 355 4.77 -1.88 -32.61
N VAL A 356 5.40 -2.86 -33.24
CA VAL A 356 5.69 -4.16 -32.62
C VAL A 356 6.90 -4.12 -31.71
N ASN A 357 7.82 -3.19 -31.96
CA ASN A 357 9.02 -3.02 -31.13
C ASN A 357 8.76 -2.11 -29.90
N GLY A 358 7.62 -1.38 -29.87
CA GLY A 358 7.18 -0.55 -28.76
C GLY A 358 7.95 0.77 -28.61
N ASP A 359 8.60 1.26 -29.68
CA ASP A 359 9.35 2.52 -29.65
C ASP A 359 8.48 3.78 -29.90
N GLY A 360 7.18 3.59 -30.14
CA GLY A 360 6.22 4.66 -30.40
C GLY A 360 6.18 5.15 -31.85
N VAL A 361 6.96 4.56 -32.77
CA VAL A 361 7.06 4.97 -34.16
C VAL A 361 6.87 3.79 -35.11
N LEU A 362 5.88 3.89 -35.99
CA LEU A 362 5.67 2.86 -37.01
C LEU A 362 6.75 2.89 -38.08
N THR A 363 7.53 1.82 -38.19
CA THR A 363 8.69 1.72 -39.09
C THR A 363 8.79 0.35 -39.77
N ILE A 364 9.74 0.22 -40.72
CA ILE A 364 10.04 -1.08 -41.35
C ILE A 364 10.64 -2.10 -40.33
N ALA A 365 11.18 -1.64 -39.19
CA ALA A 365 11.69 -2.51 -38.15
C ALA A 365 10.57 -3.36 -37.54
N ASP A 366 9.38 -2.81 -37.41
CA ASP A 366 8.20 -3.50 -36.88
C ASP A 366 7.75 -4.61 -37.83
N ALA A 367 7.61 -4.30 -39.09
CA ALA A 367 7.32 -5.29 -40.12
C ALA A 367 8.34 -6.43 -40.12
N THR A 368 9.63 -6.07 -39.96
CA THR A 368 10.75 -7.04 -39.88
C THR A 368 10.62 -7.92 -38.61
N LEU A 369 10.17 -7.35 -37.50
CA LEU A 369 9.98 -8.10 -36.25
C LEU A 369 8.85 -9.14 -36.36
N ILE A 370 7.74 -8.81 -37.03
CA ILE A 370 6.68 -9.79 -37.35
C ILE A 370 7.23 -10.88 -38.28
N GLN A 371 8.02 -10.52 -39.34
CA GLN A 371 8.61 -11.52 -40.22
C GLN A 371 9.52 -12.51 -39.47
N LYS A 372 10.32 -12.02 -38.52
CA LYS A 372 11.18 -12.86 -37.67
C LYS A 372 10.33 -13.78 -36.77
N TYR A 373 9.22 -13.29 -36.22
CA TYR A 373 8.28 -14.10 -35.44
C TYR A 373 7.65 -15.20 -36.28
N LEU A 374 7.14 -14.89 -37.48
CA LEU A 374 6.56 -15.88 -38.41
C LEU A 374 7.56 -16.94 -38.86
N ALA A 375 8.86 -16.56 -38.93
CA ALA A 375 9.95 -17.46 -39.23
C ALA A 375 10.46 -18.25 -38.01
N ASN A 376 9.83 -18.13 -36.84
CA ASN A 376 10.24 -18.72 -35.56
C ASN A 376 11.66 -18.34 -35.11
N ILE A 377 12.15 -17.15 -35.49
CA ILE A 377 13.48 -16.63 -35.10
C ILE A 377 13.40 -15.92 -33.76
N VAL A 378 12.27 -15.28 -33.42
CA VAL A 378 12.01 -14.58 -32.17
C VAL A 378 10.65 -14.96 -31.61
N SER A 379 10.47 -14.83 -30.30
CA SER A 379 9.17 -14.83 -29.64
C SER A 379 8.72 -13.40 -29.38
N LEU A 380 7.43 -13.13 -29.44
CA LEU A 380 6.81 -11.86 -29.10
C LEU A 380 6.06 -12.03 -27.77
N ASP A 381 6.10 -11.02 -26.91
CA ASP A 381 5.27 -10.95 -25.71
C ASP A 381 3.83 -10.59 -26.05
N SER A 382 2.93 -10.56 -25.05
CA SER A 382 1.49 -10.32 -25.25
C SER A 382 1.19 -8.93 -25.85
N LYS A 383 1.98 -7.91 -25.52
CA LYS A 383 1.84 -6.55 -26.02
C LYS A 383 2.30 -6.49 -27.48
N GLN A 384 3.43 -7.10 -27.78
CA GLN A 384 3.96 -7.21 -29.14
C GLN A 384 3.05 -8.02 -30.07
N LEU A 385 2.47 -9.13 -29.56
CA LEU A 385 1.48 -9.93 -30.33
C LEU A 385 0.22 -9.11 -30.65
N ALA A 386 -0.25 -8.31 -29.69
CA ALA A 386 -1.39 -7.42 -29.93
C ALA A 386 -1.08 -6.30 -30.92
N ALA A 387 0.15 -5.76 -30.92
CA ALA A 387 0.63 -4.78 -31.91
C ALA A 387 0.76 -5.37 -33.31
N ALA A 388 1.17 -6.64 -33.38
CA ALA A 388 1.44 -7.34 -34.63
C ALA A 388 0.17 -7.72 -35.40
N ASP A 389 -0.99 -7.91 -34.74
CA ASP A 389 -2.29 -8.18 -35.37
C ASP A 389 -2.93 -6.87 -35.89
N VAL A 390 -2.36 -6.34 -36.97
CA VAL A 390 -2.79 -5.06 -37.58
C VAL A 390 -4.15 -5.17 -38.26
N LYS A 391 -4.56 -6.38 -38.66
CA LYS A 391 -5.88 -6.65 -39.18
C LYS A 391 -6.95 -6.75 -38.09
N GLN A 392 -6.54 -7.05 -36.85
CA GLN A 392 -7.41 -7.34 -35.71
C GLN A 392 -8.34 -8.53 -35.95
N ASP A 393 -7.83 -9.58 -36.64
CA ASP A 393 -8.59 -10.82 -36.91
C ASP A 393 -8.18 -11.99 -35.98
N GLY A 394 -7.27 -11.74 -35.06
CA GLY A 394 -6.79 -12.72 -34.08
C GLY A 394 -5.67 -13.63 -34.60
N THR A 395 -5.18 -13.41 -35.83
CA THR A 395 -4.06 -14.15 -36.43
C THR A 395 -2.98 -13.22 -36.91
N ILE A 396 -1.73 -13.57 -36.63
CA ILE A 396 -0.58 -12.83 -37.13
C ILE A 396 -0.03 -13.53 -38.35
N ASP A 397 -0.07 -12.88 -39.53
CA ASP A 397 0.38 -13.43 -40.79
C ASP A 397 1.09 -12.38 -41.68
N VAL A 398 1.42 -12.75 -42.91
CA VAL A 398 2.12 -11.87 -43.88
C VAL A 398 1.27 -10.66 -44.30
N ILE A 399 -0.06 -10.69 -44.07
CA ILE A 399 -0.94 -9.58 -44.42
C ILE A 399 -0.75 -8.44 -43.41
N ASP A 400 -0.47 -8.75 -42.13
CA ASP A 400 -0.16 -7.75 -41.11
C ASP A 400 1.15 -7.03 -41.45
N VAL A 401 2.18 -7.77 -41.85
CA VAL A 401 3.43 -7.22 -42.36
C VAL A 401 3.17 -6.26 -43.53
N THR A 402 2.33 -6.71 -44.48
CA THR A 402 2.02 -5.92 -45.67
C THR A 402 1.27 -4.63 -45.31
N LYS A 403 0.34 -4.66 -44.35
CA LYS A 403 -0.37 -3.46 -43.89
C LYS A 403 0.57 -2.42 -43.29
N ILE A 404 1.52 -2.86 -42.44
CA ILE A 404 2.57 -1.94 -41.95
C ILE A 404 3.35 -1.32 -43.08
N GLN A 405 3.84 -2.14 -44.03
CA GLN A 405 4.62 -1.66 -45.14
C GLN A 405 3.84 -0.67 -46.01
N MET A 406 2.55 -0.91 -46.24
CA MET A 406 1.68 0.01 -47.00
C MET A 406 1.41 1.32 -46.28
N SER A 407 1.42 1.34 -44.95
CA SER A 407 1.23 2.56 -44.15
C SER A 407 2.48 3.45 -44.11
N LEU A 408 3.63 2.96 -44.57
CA LEU A 408 4.90 3.68 -44.62
C LEU A 408 5.17 4.35 -45.97
N VAL A 409 4.32 4.09 -46.97
CA VAL A 409 4.41 4.65 -48.34
C VAL A 409 3.35 5.73 -48.53
#